data_fce428614a6a28aff631729f390bff9d
#
_entry.id   fce428614a6a28aff631729f390bff9d
#
_cell.length_a   1.000
_cell.length_b   1.000
_cell.length_c   1.000
_cell.angle_alpha   90.00
_cell.angle_beta   90.00
_cell.angle_gamma   90.00
#
_symmetry.space_group_name_H-M   'P 1'
#
loop_
_entity.id
_entity.type
_entity.pdbx_description
1 polymer ?
#
loop_
_entity_poly.entity_id
_entity_poly.type
_entity_poly.pdbx_seq_one_letter_code
_entity_poly.pdbx_strand_id
1 'polypeptide(L)'
;AQGMVKKVQLSAFKNVRSQGIKAIALKEGDYLVGAAQTGGADDIMLFSNLGKAIRFNEYWEKSGNDEAEDADIETENEDSDGLDDENAENALPSGKHGVRPSGRGSGGLRGMRLPADGKIVSLITFAPEAEQSDLQVLTATANGYGKRTPIADYSRKNKGGQGNIAINTGERNGDLVAATLVSETDDLMLITSGGVLIRTKVEQIRETGRAAAGVRLINLDEGETLVSLERVAEEAEDEAPLETDAAENQVVEAEDTPSQES
;
A
#
# COMPACT_ATOMS: atom_id res chain seq x y z
N ALA A 1 -3.68 -9.20 -10.06
CA ALA A 1 -4.35 -9.92 -8.98
C ALA A 1 -3.76 -11.31 -8.73
N GLN A 2 -3.14 -11.93 -9.75
CA GLN A 2 -2.57 -13.30 -9.67
C GLN A 2 -1.20 -13.38 -8.96
N GLY A 3 -0.84 -12.41 -8.14
CA GLY A 3 0.37 -12.43 -7.33
C GLY A 3 1.66 -12.04 -8.05
N MET A 4 1.55 -11.45 -9.24
CA MET A 4 2.71 -10.94 -9.98
C MET A 4 3.06 -9.53 -9.53
N VAL A 5 4.36 -9.24 -9.41
CA VAL A 5 4.92 -7.91 -9.12
C VAL A 5 5.90 -7.50 -10.20
N LYS A 6 6.03 -6.19 -10.40
CA LYS A 6 6.92 -5.64 -11.41
C LYS A 6 7.50 -4.30 -10.95
N LYS A 7 8.78 -4.11 -11.19
CA LYS A 7 9.50 -2.87 -10.95
C LYS A 7 9.92 -2.26 -12.29
N VAL A 8 9.60 -0.99 -12.50
CA VAL A 8 9.94 -0.26 -13.72
C VAL A 8 10.55 1.08 -13.32
N GLN A 9 11.64 1.46 -13.95
CA GLN A 9 12.24 2.78 -13.72
C GLN A 9 11.30 3.90 -14.18
N LEU A 10 11.10 4.95 -13.38
CA LEU A 10 10.25 6.10 -13.73
C LEU A 10 10.65 6.77 -15.03
N SER A 11 11.94 6.73 -15.38
CA SER A 11 12.45 7.26 -16.66
C SER A 11 11.79 6.60 -17.90
N ALA A 12 11.31 5.36 -17.77
CA ALA A 12 10.58 4.67 -18.84
C ALA A 12 9.20 5.30 -19.14
N PHE A 13 8.72 6.19 -18.29
CA PHE A 13 7.42 6.87 -18.41
C PHE A 13 7.55 8.34 -18.82
N LYS A 14 8.74 8.84 -19.16
CA LYS A 14 8.95 10.26 -19.52
C LYS A 14 8.14 10.75 -20.72
N ASN A 15 7.89 9.86 -21.68
CA ASN A 15 7.18 10.21 -22.92
C ASN A 15 5.79 9.55 -22.94
N VAL A 16 4.88 10.05 -22.14
CA VAL A 16 3.48 9.60 -22.13
C VAL A 16 2.76 10.19 -23.34
N ARG A 17 2.04 9.35 -24.09
CA ARG A 17 1.16 9.76 -25.19
C ARG A 17 -0.21 10.13 -24.64
N SER A 18 -0.99 10.90 -25.39
CA SER A 18 -2.37 11.28 -25.01
C SER A 18 -3.29 10.08 -24.72
N GLN A 19 -3.04 8.95 -25.37
CA GLN A 19 -3.76 7.69 -25.15
C GLN A 19 -3.18 6.84 -24.01
N GLY A 20 -2.19 7.37 -23.26
CA GLY A 20 -1.45 6.61 -22.27
C GLY A 20 -0.41 5.66 -22.88
N ILE A 21 0.30 4.97 -22.00
CA ILE A 21 1.29 3.95 -22.40
C ILE A 21 1.13 2.71 -21.53
N LYS A 22 1.35 1.54 -22.13
CA LYS A 22 1.30 0.26 -21.41
C LYS A 22 2.38 0.21 -20.33
N ALA A 23 2.00 -0.07 -19.10
CA ALA A 23 2.90 -0.18 -17.95
C ALA A 23 3.26 -1.63 -17.63
N ILE A 24 2.37 -2.59 -17.88
CA ILE A 24 2.52 -4.01 -17.59
C ILE A 24 1.78 -4.85 -18.63
N ALA A 25 2.29 -6.04 -18.94
CA ALA A 25 1.53 -7.05 -19.70
C ALA A 25 0.74 -7.90 -18.69
N LEU A 26 -0.58 -7.80 -18.76
CA LEU A 26 -1.48 -8.64 -17.96
C LEU A 26 -1.85 -9.90 -18.75
N LYS A 27 -1.97 -11.02 -18.07
CA LYS A 27 -2.55 -12.26 -18.62
C LYS A 27 -4.07 -12.08 -18.76
N GLU A 28 -4.70 -12.92 -19.59
CA GLU A 28 -6.15 -12.90 -19.74
C GLU A 28 -6.85 -13.18 -18.40
N GLY A 29 -7.85 -12.38 -18.09
CA GLY A 29 -8.58 -12.46 -16.81
C GLY A 29 -7.86 -11.89 -15.59
N ASP A 30 -6.61 -11.39 -15.72
CA ASP A 30 -5.89 -10.71 -14.63
C ASP A 30 -6.10 -9.20 -14.67
N TYR A 31 -5.94 -8.54 -13.51
CA TYR A 31 -6.06 -7.08 -13.38
C TYR A 31 -5.01 -6.52 -12.42
N LEU A 32 -4.71 -5.24 -12.59
CA LEU A 32 -3.80 -4.50 -11.70
C LEU A 32 -4.52 -4.20 -10.38
N VAL A 33 -3.90 -4.60 -9.26
CA VAL A 33 -4.41 -4.33 -7.91
C VAL A 33 -3.93 -2.97 -7.40
N GLY A 34 -2.69 -2.61 -7.68
CA GLY A 34 -2.13 -1.36 -7.23
C GLY A 34 -0.79 -1.05 -7.89
N ALA A 35 -0.37 0.19 -7.76
CA ALA A 35 0.94 0.68 -8.15
C ALA A 35 1.41 1.69 -7.11
N ALA A 36 2.69 1.68 -6.79
CA ALA A 36 3.31 2.60 -5.85
C ALA A 36 4.65 3.08 -6.38
N GLN A 37 5.03 4.29 -6.03
CA GLN A 37 6.38 4.78 -6.23
C GLN A 37 7.24 4.36 -5.04
N THR A 38 8.45 3.86 -5.32
CA THR A 38 9.37 3.36 -4.29
C THR A 38 10.75 3.95 -4.45
N GLY A 39 11.53 3.94 -3.37
CA GLY A 39 12.89 4.46 -3.32
C GLY A 39 13.95 3.52 -3.92
N GLY A 40 13.61 2.27 -4.22
CA GLY A 40 14.54 1.26 -4.73
C GLY A 40 15.03 0.25 -3.71
N ALA A 41 14.79 0.49 -2.43
CA ALA A 41 15.12 -0.39 -1.31
C ALA A 41 13.93 -0.61 -0.36
N ASP A 42 12.73 -0.26 -0.79
CA ASP A 42 11.53 -0.34 0.04
C ASP A 42 11.09 -1.78 0.26
N ASP A 43 10.41 -1.99 1.36
CA ASP A 43 9.70 -3.23 1.62
C ASP A 43 8.35 -3.24 0.90
N ILE A 44 8.03 -4.39 0.35
CA ILE A 44 6.77 -4.66 -0.35
C ILE A 44 5.99 -5.69 0.45
N MET A 45 4.72 -5.42 0.68
CA MET A 45 3.80 -6.40 1.24
C MET A 45 2.64 -6.66 0.27
N LEU A 46 2.35 -7.93 0.03
CA LEU A 46 1.19 -8.37 -0.74
C LEU A 46 0.24 -9.12 0.19
N PHE A 47 -1.04 -8.81 0.08
CA PHE A 47 -2.10 -9.44 0.87
C PHE A 47 -3.07 -10.17 -0.05
N SER A 48 -3.39 -11.42 0.30
CA SER A 48 -4.39 -12.20 -0.44
C SER A 48 -5.76 -12.18 0.26
N ASN A 49 -6.83 -12.37 -0.52
CA ASN A 49 -8.19 -12.53 0.01
C ASN A 49 -8.28 -13.63 1.07
N LEU A 50 -7.41 -14.64 1.01
CA LEU A 50 -7.36 -15.75 1.97
C LEU A 50 -6.66 -15.39 3.30
N GLY A 51 -6.46 -14.10 3.56
CA GLY A 51 -5.91 -13.60 4.82
C GLY A 51 -4.41 -13.86 5.00
N LYS A 52 -3.68 -14.15 3.93
CA LYS A 52 -2.22 -14.30 3.96
C LYS A 52 -1.51 -13.04 3.47
N ALA A 53 -0.33 -12.78 4.02
CA ALA A 53 0.57 -11.72 3.58
C ALA A 53 1.99 -12.25 3.39
N ILE A 54 2.69 -11.67 2.42
CA ILE A 54 4.13 -11.86 2.25
C ILE A 54 4.80 -10.49 2.27
N ARG A 55 5.88 -10.37 3.00
CA ARG A 55 6.75 -9.17 3.03
C ARG A 55 8.11 -9.54 2.45
N PHE A 56 8.60 -8.76 1.51
CA PHE A 56 9.94 -8.89 0.93
C PHE A 56 10.48 -7.51 0.56
N ASN A 57 11.82 -7.39 0.46
CA ASN A 57 12.45 -6.14 0.04
C ASN A 57 12.55 -6.08 -1.49
N GLU A 58 12.40 -4.90 -2.07
CA GLU A 58 12.51 -4.71 -3.52
C GLU A 58 13.95 -4.59 -4.03
N TYR A 59 14.94 -4.39 -3.13
CA TYR A 59 16.32 -4.17 -3.51
C TYR A 59 16.84 -5.30 -4.39
N TRP A 60 17.44 -4.93 -5.51
CA TRP A 60 18.05 -5.84 -6.44
C TRP A 60 19.37 -5.24 -6.96
N GLU A 61 20.43 -6.03 -6.90
CA GLU A 61 21.74 -5.69 -7.40
C GLU A 61 22.09 -6.56 -8.61
N LYS A 62 22.54 -5.95 -9.70
CA LYS A 62 22.95 -6.68 -10.90
C LYS A 62 24.21 -7.47 -10.58
N SER A 63 24.12 -8.81 -10.61
CA SER A 63 25.28 -9.70 -10.54
C SER A 63 25.97 -9.72 -11.90
N GLY A 64 27.32 -9.77 -11.91
CA GLY A 64 28.09 -9.75 -13.16
C GLY A 64 27.78 -10.87 -14.16
N ASN A 65 27.00 -11.89 -13.78
CA ASN A 65 26.59 -13.01 -14.63
C ASN A 65 25.19 -12.84 -15.24
N ASP A 66 24.49 -11.73 -14.99
CA ASP A 66 23.08 -11.56 -15.42
C ASP A 66 22.93 -11.10 -16.88
N GLU A 67 24.01 -11.08 -17.70
CA GLU A 67 23.95 -10.66 -19.10
C GLU A 67 23.31 -11.69 -20.05
N ALA A 68 23.03 -12.91 -19.58
CA ALA A 68 22.62 -14.02 -20.46
C ALA A 68 21.10 -14.36 -20.41
N GLU A 69 20.28 -13.68 -19.59
CA GLU A 69 18.90 -14.12 -19.39
C GLU A 69 17.85 -13.03 -19.69
N ASP A 70 17.93 -12.42 -20.88
CA ASP A 70 16.82 -11.61 -21.45
C ASP A 70 15.77 -12.47 -22.18
N ALA A 71 15.81 -13.77 -22.06
CA ALA A 71 14.79 -14.67 -22.57
C ALA A 71 13.68 -14.83 -21.50
N ASP A 72 12.43 -14.73 -21.93
CA ASP A 72 11.21 -15.00 -21.16
C ASP A 72 11.32 -16.34 -20.43
N ILE A 73 11.86 -16.33 -19.21
CA ILE A 73 11.92 -17.55 -18.40
C ILE A 73 10.66 -17.60 -17.55
N GLU A 74 9.67 -18.35 -18.07
CA GLU A 74 8.74 -19.09 -17.23
C GLU A 74 9.55 -20.17 -16.50
N THR A 75 10.34 -19.82 -15.50
CA THR A 75 10.97 -20.82 -14.66
C THR A 75 9.91 -21.39 -13.74
N GLU A 76 9.46 -22.59 -14.08
CA GLU A 76 8.95 -23.55 -13.12
C GLU A 76 10.09 -23.81 -12.12
N ASN A 77 10.13 -23.02 -11.05
CA ASN A 77 11.01 -23.34 -9.94
C ASN A 77 10.38 -24.50 -9.19
N GLU A 78 11.02 -25.66 -9.36
CA GLU A 78 10.80 -26.85 -8.57
C GLU A 78 10.81 -26.52 -7.07
N ASP A 79 9.97 -27.21 -6.35
CA ASP A 79 9.72 -27.15 -4.93
C ASP A 79 11.02 -27.17 -4.10
N SER A 80 11.54 -26.01 -3.75
CA SER A 80 12.35 -25.90 -2.57
C SER A 80 11.41 -25.61 -1.40
N ASP A 81 11.01 -26.67 -0.71
CA ASP A 81 10.43 -26.59 0.62
C ASP A 81 11.35 -25.72 1.47
N GLY A 82 10.87 -24.50 1.75
CA GLY A 82 11.64 -23.51 2.46
C GLY A 82 11.87 -23.96 3.88
N LEU A 83 13.10 -24.34 4.16
CA LEU A 83 13.61 -24.32 5.54
C LEU A 83 13.46 -22.87 6.02
N ASP A 84 12.66 -22.68 7.07
CA ASP A 84 12.55 -21.45 7.81
C ASP A 84 13.94 -21.09 8.38
N ASP A 85 14.66 -20.21 7.69
CA ASP A 85 15.90 -19.65 8.18
C ASP A 85 15.54 -18.55 9.17
N GLU A 86 15.40 -18.91 10.45
CA GLU A 86 15.05 -18.03 11.55
C GLU A 86 16.14 -16.98 11.87
N ASN A 87 17.28 -16.99 11.16
CA ASN A 87 18.43 -16.13 11.42
C ASN A 87 18.61 -14.95 10.45
N ALA A 88 17.67 -14.68 9.56
CA ALA A 88 17.78 -13.57 8.61
C ALA A 88 17.17 -12.25 9.14
N GLU A 89 17.21 -12.03 10.45
CA GLU A 89 16.80 -10.76 11.03
C GLU A 89 17.79 -9.65 10.62
N ASN A 90 17.28 -8.66 9.84
CA ASN A 90 17.91 -7.39 9.50
C ASN A 90 19.05 -7.30 8.47
N ALA A 91 19.44 -8.34 7.78
CA ALA A 91 20.31 -8.20 6.62
C ALA A 91 19.50 -7.78 5.39
N LEU A 92 19.95 -6.73 4.65
CA LEU A 92 19.44 -6.51 3.29
C LEU A 92 19.65 -7.83 2.52
N PRO A 93 18.61 -8.40 1.89
CA PRO A 93 18.78 -9.63 1.15
C PRO A 93 19.84 -9.42 0.06
N SER A 94 20.76 -10.36 -0.09
CA SER A 94 21.71 -10.35 -1.21
C SER A 94 20.88 -10.18 -2.49
N GLY A 95 21.36 -9.36 -3.45
CA GLY A 95 20.61 -8.86 -4.62
C GLY A 95 19.81 -9.88 -5.47
N LYS A 96 19.94 -11.17 -5.21
CA LYS A 96 19.18 -12.25 -5.87
C LYS A 96 17.70 -12.33 -5.47
N HIS A 97 17.30 -11.77 -4.33
CA HIS A 97 15.96 -11.97 -3.77
C HIS A 97 15.02 -10.79 -3.99
N GLY A 98 15.51 -9.65 -4.47
CA GLY A 98 14.73 -8.45 -4.75
C GLY A 98 13.89 -8.53 -6.04
N VAL A 99 13.28 -7.40 -6.41
CA VAL A 99 12.51 -7.26 -7.64
C VAL A 99 13.41 -6.66 -8.73
N ARG A 100 13.82 -7.49 -9.70
CA ARG A 100 14.61 -7.02 -10.85
C ARG A 100 13.82 -5.97 -11.65
N PRO A 101 14.41 -4.80 -11.94
CA PRO A 101 13.79 -3.83 -12.85
C PRO A 101 13.60 -4.44 -14.24
N SER A 102 12.45 -4.21 -14.85
CA SER A 102 12.13 -4.74 -16.17
C SER A 102 11.44 -3.71 -17.06
N GLY A 103 11.41 -3.94 -18.37
CA GLY A 103 10.77 -3.04 -19.33
C GLY A 103 9.24 -3.02 -19.15
N ARG A 104 8.57 -1.94 -19.58
CA ARG A 104 7.11 -1.75 -19.46
C ARG A 104 6.27 -2.89 -20.03
N GLY A 105 6.74 -3.54 -21.10
CA GLY A 105 6.02 -4.61 -21.81
C GLY A 105 6.06 -5.99 -21.12
N SER A 106 6.84 -6.20 -20.05
CA SER A 106 6.93 -7.51 -19.37
C SER A 106 5.75 -7.74 -18.41
N GLY A 107 5.49 -9.02 -18.09
CA GLY A 107 4.44 -9.45 -17.14
C GLY A 107 4.87 -9.40 -15.67
N GLY A 108 6.17 -9.18 -15.40
CA GLY A 108 6.71 -9.14 -14.03
C GLY A 108 7.17 -10.51 -13.52
N LEU A 109 7.39 -10.57 -12.21
CA LEU A 109 7.90 -11.73 -11.46
C LEU A 109 6.85 -12.19 -10.45
N ARG A 110 6.92 -13.44 -10.01
CA ARG A 110 6.04 -13.93 -8.95
C ARG A 110 6.41 -13.29 -7.61
N GLY A 111 5.52 -12.45 -7.07
CA GLY A 111 5.65 -11.85 -5.75
C GLY A 111 5.09 -12.76 -4.66
N MET A 112 3.94 -13.39 -4.91
CA MET A 112 3.28 -14.31 -3.98
C MET A 112 2.71 -15.51 -4.73
N ARG A 113 2.86 -16.72 -4.17
CA ARG A 113 2.21 -17.94 -4.67
C ARG A 113 0.81 -18.03 -4.08
N LEU A 114 -0.18 -18.11 -4.94
CA LEU A 114 -1.60 -18.19 -4.56
C LEU A 114 -2.17 -19.56 -4.95
N PRO A 115 -3.09 -20.12 -4.15
CA PRO A 115 -3.92 -21.24 -4.59
C PRO A 115 -4.93 -20.80 -5.67
N ALA A 116 -5.68 -21.73 -6.24
CA ALA A 116 -6.56 -21.47 -7.39
C ALA A 116 -7.67 -20.41 -7.11
N ASP A 117 -8.14 -20.33 -5.89
CA ASP A 117 -9.16 -19.37 -5.41
C ASP A 117 -8.56 -18.10 -4.81
N GLY A 118 -7.22 -18.03 -4.73
CA GLY A 118 -6.49 -16.91 -4.17
C GLY A 118 -6.33 -15.75 -5.15
N LYS A 119 -6.49 -14.53 -4.66
CA LYS A 119 -6.18 -13.29 -5.38
C LYS A 119 -5.54 -12.27 -4.45
N ILE A 120 -4.65 -11.44 -4.97
CA ILE A 120 -4.12 -10.30 -4.23
C ILE A 120 -5.22 -9.23 -4.14
N VAL A 121 -5.38 -8.67 -2.95
CA VAL A 121 -6.34 -7.61 -2.65
C VAL A 121 -5.67 -6.29 -2.28
N SER A 122 -4.44 -6.33 -1.74
CA SER A 122 -3.70 -5.11 -1.39
C SER A 122 -2.21 -5.23 -1.64
N LEU A 123 -1.62 -4.11 -2.03
CA LEU A 123 -0.19 -3.85 -2.14
C LEU A 123 0.15 -2.71 -1.17
N ILE A 124 1.11 -2.93 -0.29
CA ILE A 124 1.67 -1.92 0.61
C ILE A 124 3.16 -1.82 0.33
N THR A 125 3.69 -0.60 0.30
CA THR A 125 5.12 -0.31 0.20
C THR A 125 5.53 0.68 1.28
N PHE A 126 6.71 0.50 1.86
CA PHE A 126 7.23 1.41 2.87
C PHE A 126 8.75 1.31 2.95
N ALA A 127 9.38 2.42 3.36
CA ALA A 127 10.81 2.44 3.61
C ALA A 127 11.18 1.51 4.78
N PRO A 128 12.35 0.85 4.76
CA PRO A 128 12.76 -0.09 5.82
C PRO A 128 12.71 0.50 7.22
N GLU A 129 12.96 1.79 7.36
CA GLU A 129 12.97 2.53 8.63
C GLU A 129 11.56 2.60 9.26
N ALA A 130 10.50 2.43 8.47
CA ALA A 130 9.12 2.41 8.96
C ALA A 130 8.85 1.24 9.94
N GLU A 131 9.69 0.21 9.94
CA GLU A 131 9.60 -0.88 10.92
C GLU A 131 9.83 -0.40 12.37
N GLN A 132 10.60 0.67 12.54
CA GLN A 132 10.88 1.31 13.82
C GLN A 132 9.90 2.42 14.18
N SER A 133 8.92 2.68 13.32
CA SER A 133 7.88 3.68 13.54
C SER A 133 6.65 3.06 14.21
N ASP A 134 5.73 3.91 14.67
CA ASP A 134 4.43 3.50 15.23
C ASP A 134 3.42 3.05 14.15
N LEU A 135 3.87 2.89 12.90
CA LEU A 135 3.01 2.43 11.81
C LEU A 135 2.64 0.96 11.98
N GLN A 136 1.39 0.68 11.72
CA GLN A 136 0.79 -0.64 11.83
C GLN A 136 0.10 -1.03 10.52
N VAL A 137 -0.01 -2.33 10.29
CA VAL A 137 -0.82 -2.88 9.21
C VAL A 137 -2.24 -3.08 9.73
N LEU A 138 -3.18 -2.34 9.17
CA LEU A 138 -4.59 -2.58 9.38
C LEU A 138 -5.10 -3.55 8.31
N THR A 139 -5.84 -4.57 8.74
CA THR A 139 -6.50 -5.53 7.85
C THR A 139 -8.00 -5.52 8.10
N ALA A 140 -8.81 -5.60 7.03
CA ALA A 140 -10.27 -5.64 7.12
C ALA A 140 -10.87 -6.72 6.21
N THR A 141 -11.87 -7.43 6.71
CA THR A 141 -12.51 -8.59 6.07
C THR A 141 -13.94 -8.29 5.64
N ALA A 142 -14.46 -9.08 4.72
CA ALA A 142 -15.78 -8.91 4.10
C ALA A 142 -16.93 -8.82 5.10
N ASN A 143 -16.85 -9.55 6.20
CA ASN A 143 -17.90 -9.54 7.24
C ASN A 143 -17.70 -8.43 8.29
N GLY A 144 -16.88 -7.40 7.97
CA GLY A 144 -16.72 -6.22 8.81
C GLY A 144 -15.83 -6.41 10.03
N TYR A 145 -14.96 -7.42 10.05
CA TYR A 145 -13.96 -7.62 11.09
C TYR A 145 -12.59 -7.14 10.62
N GLY A 146 -11.75 -6.75 11.56
CA GLY A 146 -10.40 -6.32 11.26
C GLY A 146 -9.55 -6.12 12.51
N LYS A 147 -8.31 -5.73 12.30
CA LYS A 147 -7.36 -5.49 13.37
C LYS A 147 -6.18 -4.67 12.86
N ARG A 148 -5.44 -4.08 13.75
CA ARG A 148 -4.11 -3.52 13.47
C ARG A 148 -3.03 -4.42 14.08
N THR A 149 -1.91 -4.52 13.37
CA THR A 149 -0.78 -5.40 13.74
C THR A 149 0.53 -4.64 13.46
N PRO A 150 1.49 -4.59 14.39
CA PRO A 150 2.79 -3.96 14.15
C PRO A 150 3.46 -4.51 12.89
N ILE A 151 4.16 -3.65 12.14
CA ILE A 151 4.92 -4.07 10.96
C ILE A 151 5.96 -5.13 11.33
N ALA A 152 6.59 -5.00 12.50
CA ALA A 152 7.61 -5.92 13.01
C ALA A 152 7.13 -7.38 13.11
N ASP A 153 5.83 -7.61 13.29
CA ASP A 153 5.25 -8.95 13.31
C ASP A 153 5.32 -9.66 11.94
N TYR A 154 5.59 -8.92 10.87
CA TYR A 154 5.70 -9.46 9.50
C TYR A 154 7.17 -9.59 9.12
N SER A 155 7.80 -10.73 9.42
CA SER A 155 9.18 -11.01 9.03
C SER A 155 9.35 -10.96 7.49
N ARG A 156 10.50 -10.43 7.03
CA ARG A 156 10.87 -10.45 5.61
C ARG A 156 11.09 -11.89 5.16
N LYS A 157 10.64 -12.20 3.95
CA LYS A 157 10.82 -13.48 3.29
C LYS A 157 11.24 -13.30 1.83
N ASN A 158 11.64 -14.37 1.18
CA ASN A 158 11.87 -14.33 -0.25
C ASN A 158 10.54 -14.17 -1.00
N LYS A 159 10.54 -13.37 -2.09
CA LYS A 159 9.37 -13.26 -2.96
C LYS A 159 9.00 -14.61 -3.57
N GLY A 160 7.75 -14.79 -3.94
CA GLY A 160 7.25 -16.01 -4.59
C GLY A 160 6.79 -17.13 -3.65
N GLY A 161 6.95 -16.93 -2.32
CA GLY A 161 6.41 -17.83 -1.30
C GLY A 161 4.89 -17.70 -1.12
N GLN A 162 4.30 -18.56 -0.27
CA GLN A 162 2.87 -18.54 0.04
C GLN A 162 2.48 -17.46 1.07
N GLY A 163 3.47 -16.83 1.71
CA GLY A 163 3.24 -15.88 2.80
C GLY A 163 2.79 -16.53 4.12
N ASN A 164 2.56 -15.68 5.11
CA ASN A 164 2.11 -16.05 6.45
C ASN A 164 0.68 -15.55 6.69
N ILE A 165 0.00 -16.09 7.70
CA ILE A 165 -1.30 -15.60 8.13
C ILE A 165 -1.15 -14.14 8.58
N ALA A 166 -1.94 -13.24 8.00
CA ALA A 166 -2.07 -11.84 8.38
C ALA A 166 -3.33 -11.61 9.22
N ILE A 167 -4.41 -12.27 8.86
CA ILE A 167 -5.66 -12.31 9.61
C ILE A 167 -6.31 -13.67 9.39
N ASN A 168 -7.01 -14.16 10.39
CA ASN A 168 -7.76 -15.40 10.24
C ASN A 168 -9.05 -15.14 9.45
N THR A 169 -9.18 -15.76 8.29
CA THR A 169 -10.39 -15.78 7.45
C THR A 169 -11.23 -17.00 7.76
N GLY A 170 -12.47 -17.04 7.37
CA GLY A 170 -13.41 -18.13 7.59
C GLY A 170 -14.83 -17.61 7.68
N GLU A 171 -15.80 -18.44 8.09
CA GLU A 171 -17.22 -18.10 8.11
C GLU A 171 -17.52 -16.82 8.89
N ARG A 172 -16.86 -16.60 10.04
CA ARG A 172 -17.05 -15.39 10.86
C ARG A 172 -16.60 -14.14 10.15
N ASN A 173 -15.39 -14.16 9.58
CA ASN A 173 -14.71 -12.97 9.06
C ASN A 173 -14.97 -12.76 7.57
N GLY A 174 -15.18 -13.85 6.83
CA GLY A 174 -15.15 -13.81 5.38
C GLY A 174 -13.72 -13.60 4.84
N ASP A 175 -13.62 -13.32 3.56
CA ASP A 175 -12.37 -13.02 2.87
C ASP A 175 -11.75 -11.71 3.37
N LEU A 176 -10.42 -11.61 3.30
CA LEU A 176 -9.73 -10.33 3.44
C LEU A 176 -10.06 -9.44 2.24
N VAL A 177 -10.53 -8.22 2.50
CA VAL A 177 -10.93 -7.25 1.48
C VAL A 177 -9.82 -6.25 1.21
N ALA A 178 -9.20 -5.74 2.28
CA ALA A 178 -8.17 -4.72 2.15
C ALA A 178 -7.20 -4.73 3.34
N ALA A 179 -5.98 -4.24 3.05
CA ALA A 179 -4.97 -3.94 4.05
C ALA A 179 -4.30 -2.60 3.71
N THR A 180 -3.98 -1.80 4.72
CA THR A 180 -3.30 -0.52 4.58
C THR A 180 -2.38 -0.25 5.76
N LEU A 181 -1.41 0.66 5.59
CA LEU A 181 -0.63 1.20 6.71
C LEU A 181 -1.41 2.31 7.38
N VAL A 182 -1.38 2.30 8.71
CA VAL A 182 -2.05 3.29 9.54
C VAL A 182 -1.15 3.72 10.70
N SER A 183 -1.31 4.97 11.10
CA SER A 183 -0.88 5.52 12.38
C SER A 183 -2.06 5.46 13.37
N GLU A 184 -1.80 5.53 14.66
CA GLU A 184 -2.85 5.55 15.68
C GLU A 184 -3.74 6.80 15.58
N THR A 185 -3.20 7.91 15.08
CA THR A 185 -3.92 9.18 14.90
C THR A 185 -4.79 9.24 13.64
N ASP A 186 -4.61 8.29 12.71
CA ASP A 186 -5.37 8.27 11.45
C ASP A 186 -6.86 7.94 11.67
N ASP A 187 -7.65 8.37 10.71
CA ASP A 187 -9.04 7.92 10.55
C ASP A 187 -9.16 6.94 9.38
N LEU A 188 -10.18 6.13 9.42
CA LEU A 188 -10.55 5.19 8.37
C LEU A 188 -11.93 5.49 7.81
N MET A 189 -12.04 5.38 6.49
CA MET A 189 -13.32 5.33 5.79
C MET A 189 -13.59 3.89 5.40
N LEU A 190 -14.67 3.32 5.92
CA LEU A 190 -15.16 1.97 5.61
C LEU A 190 -16.33 2.07 4.64
N ILE A 191 -16.30 1.29 3.57
CA ILE A 191 -17.29 1.33 2.48
C ILE A 191 -17.94 -0.04 2.36
N THR A 192 -19.28 -0.09 2.44
CA THR A 192 -20.05 -1.34 2.29
C THR A 192 -20.59 -1.52 0.87
N SER A 193 -21.01 -2.73 0.53
CA SER A 193 -21.65 -3.06 -0.74
C SER A 193 -23.01 -2.36 -0.93
N GLY A 194 -23.67 -1.97 0.18
CA GLY A 194 -24.90 -1.16 0.17
C GLY A 194 -24.65 0.33 -0.06
N GLY A 195 -23.36 0.76 -0.19
CA GLY A 195 -23.02 2.17 -0.37
C GLY A 195 -22.94 2.98 0.93
N VAL A 196 -22.98 2.33 2.08
CA VAL A 196 -22.78 2.99 3.37
C VAL A 196 -21.31 3.32 3.56
N LEU A 197 -21.05 4.54 4.00
CA LEU A 197 -19.71 5.08 4.27
C LEU A 197 -19.62 5.44 5.75
N ILE A 198 -18.66 4.85 6.46
CA ILE A 198 -18.46 5.10 7.89
C ILE A 198 -17.02 5.53 8.14
N ARG A 199 -16.84 6.62 8.88
CA ARG A 199 -15.54 7.09 9.38
C ARG A 199 -15.35 6.57 10.81
N THR A 200 -14.21 5.96 11.08
CA THR A 200 -13.82 5.48 12.42
C THR A 200 -12.36 5.80 12.69
N LYS A 201 -12.02 6.04 13.96
CA LYS A 201 -10.65 6.31 14.37
C LYS A 201 -9.86 5.02 14.51
N VAL A 202 -8.60 5.04 14.05
CA VAL A 202 -7.68 3.90 14.16
C VAL A 202 -7.41 3.54 15.62
N GLU A 203 -7.32 4.50 16.53
CA GLU A 203 -7.10 4.28 17.96
C GLU A 203 -8.14 3.34 18.60
N GLN A 204 -9.38 3.32 18.08
CA GLN A 204 -10.47 2.48 18.58
C GLN A 204 -10.33 1.01 18.16
N ILE A 205 -9.46 0.71 17.21
CA ILE A 205 -9.24 -0.63 16.71
C ILE A 205 -8.13 -1.29 17.52
N ARG A 206 -8.45 -2.44 18.12
CA ARG A 206 -7.50 -3.15 18.95
C ARG A 206 -6.30 -3.64 18.15
N GLU A 207 -5.09 -3.39 18.68
CA GLU A 207 -3.88 -4.02 18.22
C GLU A 207 -3.83 -5.48 18.65
N THR A 208 -3.46 -6.38 17.73
CA THR A 208 -3.32 -7.81 17.98
C THR A 208 -2.31 -8.45 17.04
N GLY A 209 -1.74 -9.59 17.43
CA GLY A 209 -0.81 -10.33 16.59
C GLY A 209 -1.44 -10.87 15.30
N ARG A 210 -0.61 -11.25 14.33
CA ARG A 210 -0.99 -11.66 12.96
C ARG A 210 -2.09 -12.72 12.89
N ALA A 211 -2.00 -13.79 13.68
CA ALA A 211 -2.93 -14.93 13.61
C ALA A 211 -4.30 -14.68 14.28
N ALA A 212 -4.52 -13.51 14.90
CA ALA A 212 -5.78 -13.20 15.55
C ALA A 212 -6.90 -12.96 14.51
N ALA A 213 -8.14 -13.27 14.90
CA ALA A 213 -9.32 -13.04 14.06
C ALA A 213 -9.78 -11.58 14.01
N GLY A 214 -9.23 -10.73 14.89
CA GLY A 214 -9.59 -9.31 14.94
C GLY A 214 -10.88 -9.03 15.71
N VAL A 215 -11.29 -7.76 15.67
CA VAL A 215 -12.48 -7.20 16.28
C VAL A 215 -13.47 -6.74 15.21
N ARG A 216 -14.69 -6.46 15.58
CA ARG A 216 -15.69 -5.89 14.68
C ARG A 216 -15.39 -4.41 14.44
N LEU A 217 -15.20 -4.03 13.19
CA LEU A 217 -14.99 -2.65 12.75
C LEU A 217 -16.29 -1.93 12.41
N ILE A 218 -17.25 -2.69 11.85
CA ILE A 218 -18.52 -2.17 11.37
C ILE A 218 -19.61 -3.25 11.57
N ASN A 219 -20.83 -2.81 11.88
CA ASN A 219 -22.03 -3.66 11.80
C ASN A 219 -22.58 -3.55 10.38
N LEU A 220 -22.72 -4.68 9.72
CA LEU A 220 -23.26 -4.81 8.38
C LEU A 220 -24.71 -5.27 8.47
N ASP A 221 -25.56 -4.78 7.58
CA ASP A 221 -26.92 -5.28 7.41
C ASP A 221 -26.92 -6.65 6.75
N GLU A 222 -28.07 -7.34 6.77
CA GLU A 222 -28.20 -8.68 6.20
C GLU A 222 -27.89 -8.66 4.69
N GLY A 223 -26.92 -9.48 4.27
CA GLY A 223 -26.47 -9.54 2.89
C GLY A 223 -25.45 -8.47 2.48
N GLU A 224 -25.12 -7.53 3.37
CA GLU A 224 -24.05 -6.57 3.11
C GLU A 224 -22.68 -7.14 3.41
N THR A 225 -21.68 -6.59 2.70
CA THR A 225 -20.26 -6.87 2.92
C THR A 225 -19.45 -5.57 2.93
N LEU A 226 -18.35 -5.57 3.66
CA LEU A 226 -17.33 -4.54 3.49
C LEU A 226 -16.64 -4.76 2.14
N VAL A 227 -16.50 -3.72 1.33
CA VAL A 227 -15.90 -3.81 -0.02
C VAL A 227 -14.60 -3.03 -0.16
N SER A 228 -14.42 -1.99 0.65
CA SER A 228 -13.18 -1.19 0.64
C SER A 228 -12.96 -0.51 1.99
N LEU A 229 -11.73 -0.11 2.21
CA LEU A 229 -11.34 0.84 3.25
C LEU A 229 -10.31 1.81 2.69
N GLU A 230 -10.36 3.04 3.17
CA GLU A 230 -9.38 4.08 2.83
C GLU A 230 -8.88 4.73 4.11
N ARG A 231 -7.58 5.00 4.15
CA ARG A 231 -6.98 5.76 5.22
C ARG A 231 -7.18 7.26 4.96
N VAL A 232 -7.65 7.95 5.96
CA VAL A 232 -7.65 9.42 6.01
C VAL A 232 -6.55 9.81 7.00
N ALA A 233 -5.43 10.30 6.48
CA ALA A 233 -4.37 10.83 7.33
C ALA A 233 -4.90 12.05 8.10
N GLU A 234 -4.48 12.21 9.35
CA GLU A 234 -4.72 13.46 10.06
C GLU A 234 -4.03 14.58 9.29
N GLU A 235 -4.81 15.55 8.79
CA GLU A 235 -4.23 16.77 8.24
C GLU A 235 -3.52 17.45 9.39
N ALA A 236 -2.21 17.67 9.27
CA ALA A 236 -1.52 18.59 10.16
C ALA A 236 -2.28 19.91 10.06
N GLU A 237 -2.85 20.39 11.18
CA GLU A 237 -3.50 21.69 11.22
C GLU A 237 -2.46 22.70 10.70
N ASP A 238 -2.66 23.20 9.48
CA ASP A 238 -1.89 24.30 8.93
C ASP A 238 -2.04 25.47 9.88
N GLU A 239 -1.01 25.70 10.69
CA GLU A 239 -0.92 26.86 11.56
C GLU A 239 -1.00 28.14 10.74
N ALA A 240 -1.88 28.98 11.18
CA ALA A 240 -2.03 30.40 10.96
C ALA A 240 -2.99 30.83 9.85
N PRO A 241 -4.06 31.57 10.27
CA PRO A 241 -4.71 32.48 9.38
C PRO A 241 -3.67 33.55 8.98
N LEU A 242 -3.46 33.71 7.68
CA LEU A 242 -2.75 34.88 7.16
C LEU A 242 -3.40 36.12 7.76
N GLU A 243 -2.69 36.79 8.66
CA GLU A 243 -3.05 38.15 9.07
C GLU A 243 -3.10 38.98 7.79
N THR A 244 -4.31 39.28 7.34
CA THR A 244 -4.52 40.31 6.34
C THR A 244 -4.18 41.63 7.01
N ASP A 245 -2.99 42.14 6.71
CA ASP A 245 -2.65 43.54 6.98
C ASP A 245 -3.73 44.41 6.34
N ALA A 246 -4.64 44.89 7.20
CA ALA A 246 -5.58 45.92 6.86
C ALA A 246 -4.77 47.20 6.71
N ALA A 247 -4.34 47.51 5.50
CA ALA A 247 -3.77 48.78 5.14
C ALA A 247 -4.79 49.86 5.49
N GLU A 248 -4.49 50.62 6.51
CA GLU A 248 -5.18 51.88 6.86
C GLU A 248 -5.21 52.79 5.64
N ASN A 249 -6.41 52.95 5.12
CA ASN A 249 -6.71 53.93 4.07
C ASN A 249 -6.82 55.28 4.74
N GLN A 250 -5.71 56.05 4.84
CA GLN A 250 -5.73 57.42 5.23
C GLN A 250 -6.43 58.26 4.14
N VAL A 251 -7.62 58.68 4.43
CA VAL A 251 -8.36 59.70 3.67
C VAL A 251 -7.63 61.03 3.87
N VAL A 252 -6.99 61.55 2.82
CA VAL A 252 -6.44 62.91 2.79
C VAL A 252 -7.60 63.81 2.44
N GLU A 253 -8.09 64.55 3.41
CA GLU A 253 -9.00 65.69 3.19
C GLU A 253 -8.23 66.77 2.43
N ALA A 254 -8.72 67.15 1.25
CA ALA A 254 -8.26 68.27 0.47
C ALA A 254 -8.97 69.57 1.04
N GLU A 255 -8.20 70.43 1.66
CA GLU A 255 -8.66 71.75 2.01
C GLU A 255 -8.86 72.63 0.75
N ASP A 256 -10.08 73.06 0.61
CA ASP A 256 -10.55 74.02 -0.38
C ASP A 256 -10.14 75.40 0.03
N THR A 257 -9.31 76.08 -0.75
CA THR A 257 -8.94 77.51 -0.53
C THR A 257 -9.60 78.38 -1.59
N PRO A 258 -10.45 79.35 -1.20
CA PRO A 258 -11.11 80.20 -2.20
C PRO A 258 -10.18 81.30 -2.70
N SER A 259 -10.11 81.45 -4.02
CA SER A 259 -9.46 82.54 -4.72
C SER A 259 -10.26 83.86 -4.48
N GLN A 260 -9.59 84.87 -3.98
CA GLN A 260 -10.08 86.27 -4.07
C GLN A 260 -9.45 86.97 -5.25
N GLU A 261 -10.34 87.69 -5.93
CA GLU A 261 -10.08 88.65 -7.01
C GLU A 261 -9.15 89.80 -6.67
N SER A 262 -8.36 90.19 -7.62
CA SER A 262 -8.23 91.63 -8.07
C SER A 262 -7.47 91.66 -9.38
#